data_a376acc0ef4384551f9230c9d753ff26
#
_entry.id   a376acc0ef4384551f9230c9d753ff26
#
_cell.length_a   1.000
_cell.length_b   1.000
_cell.length_c   1.000
_cell.angle_alpha   90.00
_cell.angle_beta   90.00
_cell.angle_gamma   90.00
#
_symmetry.space_group_name_H-M   'P 1'
#
loop_
_entity.id
_entity.type
_entity.pdbx_description
1 polymer ?
#
loop_
_entity_poly.entity_id
_entity_poly.type
_entity_poly.pdbx_seq_one_letter_code
_entity_poly.pdbx_strand_id
1 'polypeptide(L)'
;MKQTMLDLDLLRSFVSVVDAGGFTRAGERVHRTQSTVSQQIRRLEDALGRELLHRNGKQATPTEEGERLLSYARRILALAEEARDVVARPAGDGVVRLGIPEDFAAYRLAEVLSGFARSRPGLRLDVRCGLSVRLSRDLERGELDLALFKRDAGETGGIATWPERLNWVTSARRPIDARSGSVPLAVYEQGCLYRNRAIHALEAAHRAWHIAYTSPNLPGIQAAVSAGLGVSILPDVAVLADHRVLGRQDGFPPIPDTELALVAAPEATPAARRLADLLADFCNTVHARAAAPKKRVTRGSAPPRKRRAGARRGDAP
;
A
#
# COMPACT_ATOMS: atom_id res chain seq x y z
N MET A 1 -1.58 36.29 -29.56
CA MET A 1 -2.04 35.39 -28.47
C MET A 1 -1.41 35.90 -27.17
N LYS A 2 -2.22 36.36 -26.17
CA LYS A 2 -1.69 36.66 -24.84
C LYS A 2 -1.26 35.34 -24.20
N GLN A 3 0.02 35.19 -23.92
CA GLN A 3 0.56 34.06 -23.21
C GLN A 3 0.03 34.13 -21.78
N THR A 4 -1.02 33.33 -21.48
CA THR A 4 -1.64 33.29 -20.15
C THR A 4 -0.77 32.43 -19.27
N MET A 5 0.03 33.06 -18.41
CA MET A 5 0.81 32.36 -17.40
C MET A 5 -0.12 31.79 -16.33
N LEU A 6 0.03 30.50 -15.98
CA LEU A 6 -0.68 29.89 -14.89
C LEU A 6 -0.15 30.40 -13.54
N ASP A 7 -1.04 31.01 -12.75
CA ASP A 7 -0.73 31.51 -11.42
C ASP A 7 -0.81 30.39 -10.38
N LEU A 8 0.23 30.27 -9.55
CA LEU A 8 0.30 29.22 -8.52
C LEU A 8 -0.81 29.33 -7.46
N ASP A 9 -1.25 30.55 -7.12
CA ASP A 9 -2.33 30.75 -6.15
C ASP A 9 -3.67 30.28 -6.70
N LEU A 10 -3.91 30.47 -8.01
CA LEU A 10 -5.10 29.97 -8.70
C LEU A 10 -5.10 28.43 -8.74
N LEU A 11 -3.95 27.82 -9.06
CA LEU A 11 -3.79 26.37 -9.06
C LEU A 11 -3.98 25.79 -7.64
N ARG A 12 -3.43 26.43 -6.61
CA ARG A 12 -3.60 26.01 -5.21
C ARG A 12 -5.07 26.03 -4.79
N SER A 13 -5.80 27.07 -5.16
CA SER A 13 -7.23 27.16 -4.89
C SER A 13 -8.03 26.09 -5.61
N PHE A 14 -7.69 25.80 -6.87
CA PHE A 14 -8.33 24.73 -7.63
C PHE A 14 -8.12 23.37 -6.99
N VAL A 15 -6.88 22.98 -6.68
CA VAL A 15 -6.57 21.71 -6.00
C VAL A 15 -7.30 21.62 -4.66
N SER A 16 -7.31 22.71 -3.87
CA SER A 16 -8.00 22.75 -2.58
C SER A 16 -9.52 22.53 -2.70
N VAL A 17 -10.17 23.09 -3.74
CA VAL A 17 -11.63 22.90 -3.97
C VAL A 17 -11.94 21.45 -4.32
N VAL A 18 -11.14 20.82 -5.16
CA VAL A 18 -11.31 19.41 -5.54
C VAL A 18 -11.10 18.49 -4.33
N ASP A 19 -10.02 18.69 -3.57
CA ASP A 19 -9.67 17.86 -2.42
C ASP A 19 -10.67 18.02 -1.25
N ALA A 20 -11.25 19.21 -1.09
CA ALA A 20 -12.25 19.47 -0.06
C ALA A 20 -13.69 19.12 -0.50
N GLY A 21 -13.90 18.89 -1.80
CA GLY A 21 -15.21 18.64 -2.39
C GLY A 21 -16.16 19.86 -2.36
N GLY A 22 -15.63 21.07 -2.15
CA GLY A 22 -16.44 22.29 -2.13
C GLY A 22 -15.69 23.54 -1.69
N PHE A 23 -16.27 24.70 -2.03
CA PHE A 23 -15.62 26.01 -1.89
C PHE A 23 -15.42 26.49 -0.45
N THR A 24 -16.36 26.22 0.44
CA THR A 24 -16.29 26.66 1.85
C THR A 24 -15.14 26.00 2.57
N ARG A 25 -15.08 24.65 2.52
CA ARG A 25 -13.99 23.87 3.13
C ARG A 25 -12.63 24.16 2.48
N ALA A 26 -12.62 24.43 1.19
CA ALA A 26 -11.40 24.85 0.52
C ALA A 26 -10.88 26.20 1.05
N GLY A 27 -11.78 27.17 1.26
CA GLY A 27 -11.42 28.47 1.84
C GLY A 27 -10.76 28.34 3.22
N GLU A 28 -11.31 27.49 4.09
CA GLU A 28 -10.72 27.19 5.41
C GLU A 28 -9.28 26.63 5.28
N ARG A 29 -9.06 25.71 4.33
CA ARG A 29 -7.74 25.10 4.10
C ARG A 29 -6.69 26.07 3.59
N VAL A 30 -7.07 27.01 2.72
CA VAL A 30 -6.14 28.00 2.16
C VAL A 30 -6.17 29.36 2.89
N HIS A 31 -6.84 29.44 4.05
CA HIS A 31 -6.99 30.65 4.85
C HIS A 31 -7.54 31.85 4.04
N ARG A 32 -8.58 31.57 3.24
CA ARG A 32 -9.25 32.59 2.39
C ARG A 32 -10.78 32.43 2.54
N THR A 33 -11.51 33.49 2.18
CA THR A 33 -12.98 33.40 2.17
C THR A 33 -13.46 32.56 0.98
N GLN A 34 -14.63 31.96 1.13
CA GLN A 34 -15.28 31.20 0.03
C GLN A 34 -15.42 32.05 -1.25
N SER A 35 -15.76 33.35 -1.10
CA SER A 35 -15.88 34.28 -2.22
C SER A 35 -14.54 34.48 -2.95
N THR A 36 -13.45 34.61 -2.21
CA THR A 36 -12.10 34.73 -2.77
C THR A 36 -11.72 33.47 -3.56
N VAL A 37 -11.95 32.30 -2.99
CA VAL A 37 -11.66 31.03 -3.68
C VAL A 37 -12.52 30.91 -4.94
N SER A 38 -13.81 31.23 -4.88
CA SER A 38 -14.70 31.21 -6.05
C SER A 38 -14.22 32.16 -7.16
N GLN A 39 -13.74 33.33 -6.79
CA GLN A 39 -13.20 34.30 -7.74
C GLN A 39 -11.88 33.79 -8.36
N GLN A 40 -11.02 33.16 -7.59
CA GLN A 40 -9.77 32.56 -8.09
C GLN A 40 -10.05 31.44 -9.09
N ILE A 41 -11.02 30.57 -8.81
CA ILE A 41 -11.43 29.54 -9.77
C ILE A 41 -11.95 30.15 -11.07
N ARG A 42 -12.84 31.16 -11.01
CA ARG A 42 -13.32 31.84 -12.23
C ARG A 42 -12.16 32.41 -13.05
N ARG A 43 -11.21 33.06 -12.40
CA ARG A 43 -10.01 33.62 -13.10
C ARG A 43 -9.20 32.51 -13.77
N LEU A 44 -9.08 31.33 -13.15
CA LEU A 44 -8.39 30.21 -13.74
C LEU A 44 -9.15 29.65 -14.96
N GLU A 45 -10.45 29.50 -14.84
CA GLU A 45 -11.36 29.07 -15.91
C GLU A 45 -11.34 30.07 -17.10
N ASP A 46 -11.41 31.35 -16.80
CA ASP A 46 -11.32 32.42 -17.80
C ASP A 46 -9.96 32.42 -18.53
N ALA A 47 -8.88 32.21 -17.76
CA ALA A 47 -7.52 32.17 -18.32
C ALA A 47 -7.33 30.98 -19.27
N LEU A 48 -7.97 29.84 -18.99
CA LEU A 48 -7.89 28.63 -19.80
C LEU A 48 -8.99 28.53 -20.86
N GLY A 49 -10.04 29.34 -20.74
CA GLY A 49 -11.21 29.31 -21.62
C GLY A 49 -12.03 28.02 -21.49
N ARG A 50 -11.97 27.37 -20.32
CA ARG A 50 -12.64 26.10 -20.03
C ARG A 50 -13.16 26.08 -18.61
N GLU A 51 -14.34 25.49 -18.41
CA GLU A 51 -14.84 25.16 -17.08
C GLU A 51 -14.08 23.97 -16.51
N LEU A 52 -13.61 24.09 -15.28
CA LEU A 52 -12.81 23.07 -14.59
C LEU A 52 -13.61 22.35 -13.52
N LEU A 53 -14.73 22.94 -13.06
CA LEU A 53 -15.54 22.39 -11.97
C LEU A 53 -17.02 22.38 -12.32
N HIS A 54 -17.67 21.25 -12.08
CA HIS A 54 -19.13 21.18 -11.98
C HIS A 54 -19.57 21.69 -10.60
N ARG A 55 -20.53 22.64 -10.59
CA ARG A 55 -21.03 23.27 -9.36
C ARG A 55 -22.43 22.74 -9.05
N ASN A 56 -22.55 21.78 -8.15
CA ASN A 56 -23.82 21.23 -7.72
C ASN A 56 -24.12 21.68 -6.28
N GLY A 57 -24.71 22.88 -6.15
CA GLY A 57 -25.02 23.46 -4.85
C GLY A 57 -23.77 23.70 -4.00
N LYS A 58 -23.61 22.93 -2.90
CA LYS A 58 -22.44 23.03 -2.00
C LYS A 58 -21.25 22.16 -2.42
N GLN A 59 -21.43 21.30 -3.41
CA GLN A 59 -20.40 20.37 -3.88
C GLN A 59 -19.76 20.90 -5.17
N ALA A 60 -18.46 20.62 -5.33
CA ALA A 60 -17.70 20.90 -6.53
C ALA A 60 -16.92 19.64 -6.92
N THR A 61 -17.17 19.17 -8.14
CA THR A 61 -16.44 18.04 -8.73
C THR A 61 -15.75 18.47 -10.01
N PRO A 62 -14.56 17.95 -10.33
CA PRO A 62 -13.86 18.33 -11.54
C PRO A 62 -14.61 17.91 -12.81
N THR A 63 -14.50 18.73 -13.88
CA THR A 63 -14.84 18.34 -15.24
C THR A 63 -13.75 17.43 -15.82
N GLU A 64 -13.91 16.94 -17.05
CA GLU A 64 -12.85 16.19 -17.75
C GLU A 64 -11.58 17.04 -17.90
N GLU A 65 -11.74 18.31 -18.27
CA GLU A 65 -10.66 19.29 -18.35
C GLU A 65 -10.05 19.56 -16.98
N GLY A 66 -10.89 19.63 -15.93
CA GLY A 66 -10.47 19.76 -14.55
C GLY A 66 -9.62 18.58 -14.08
N GLU A 67 -10.00 17.35 -14.38
CA GLU A 67 -9.20 16.15 -14.05
C GLU A 67 -7.83 16.19 -14.76
N ARG A 68 -7.81 16.56 -16.02
CA ARG A 68 -6.55 16.73 -16.78
C ARG A 68 -5.65 17.78 -16.13
N LEU A 69 -6.21 18.94 -15.80
CA LEU A 69 -5.44 20.02 -15.15
C LEU A 69 -4.98 19.61 -13.74
N LEU A 70 -5.79 18.87 -12.99
CA LEU A 70 -5.51 18.52 -11.60
C LEU A 70 -4.16 17.82 -11.43
N SER A 71 -3.83 16.90 -12.32
CA SER A 71 -2.54 16.19 -12.30
C SER A 71 -1.36 17.14 -12.52
N TYR A 72 -1.49 18.06 -13.48
CA TYR A 72 -0.46 19.07 -13.74
C TYR A 72 -0.38 20.12 -12.64
N ALA A 73 -1.53 20.59 -12.12
CA ALA A 73 -1.57 21.58 -11.05
C ALA A 73 -0.83 21.10 -9.80
N ARG A 74 -1.04 19.84 -9.39
CA ARG A 74 -0.33 19.22 -8.26
C ARG A 74 1.18 19.13 -8.51
N ARG A 75 1.60 18.74 -9.71
CA ARG A 75 3.03 18.66 -10.07
C ARG A 75 3.68 20.04 -10.09
N ILE A 76 3.03 21.05 -10.64
CA ILE A 76 3.53 22.44 -10.68
C ILE A 76 3.68 22.98 -9.25
N LEU A 77 2.68 22.77 -8.38
CA LEU A 77 2.73 23.20 -6.99
C LEU A 77 3.83 22.50 -6.21
N ALA A 78 3.97 21.17 -6.39
CA ALA A 78 5.04 20.40 -5.76
C ALA A 78 6.43 20.89 -6.21
N LEU A 79 6.62 21.14 -7.50
CA LEU A 79 7.89 21.66 -8.04
C LEU A 79 8.19 23.10 -7.54
N ALA A 80 7.16 23.95 -7.42
CA ALA A 80 7.33 25.30 -6.87
C ALA A 80 7.72 25.27 -5.37
N GLU A 81 7.18 24.35 -4.61
CA GLU A 81 7.56 24.12 -3.20
C GLU A 81 8.99 23.58 -3.11
N GLU A 82 9.35 22.63 -3.96
CA GLU A 82 10.71 22.09 -4.04
C GLU A 82 11.72 23.17 -4.40
N ALA A 83 11.44 23.99 -5.41
CA ALA A 83 12.29 25.11 -5.80
C ALA A 83 12.51 26.10 -4.64
N ARG A 84 11.43 26.45 -3.93
CA ARG A 84 11.52 27.31 -2.75
C ARG A 84 12.37 26.66 -1.65
N ASP A 85 12.17 25.36 -1.40
CA ASP A 85 12.91 24.62 -0.38
C ASP A 85 14.40 24.50 -0.72
N VAL A 86 14.73 24.32 -2.00
CA VAL A 86 16.12 24.27 -2.50
C VAL A 86 16.82 25.61 -2.27
N VAL A 87 16.13 26.73 -2.54
CA VAL A 87 16.71 28.08 -2.37
C VAL A 87 16.74 28.52 -0.91
N ALA A 88 15.76 28.12 -0.11
CA ALA A 88 15.64 28.52 1.29
C ALA A 88 16.58 27.75 2.24
N ARG A 89 17.12 26.60 1.79
CA ARG A 89 18.04 25.78 2.60
C ARG A 89 19.48 25.91 2.13
N PRO A 90 20.46 26.07 3.06
CA PRO A 90 21.86 25.86 2.70
C PRO A 90 22.02 24.41 2.28
N ALA A 91 22.60 24.20 1.09
CA ALA A 91 23.03 22.95 0.44
C ALA A 91 22.62 21.63 1.14
N GLY A 92 21.34 21.30 1.12
CA GLY A 92 20.81 20.00 1.57
C GLY A 92 20.20 19.25 0.42
N ASP A 93 20.19 17.91 0.49
CA ASP A 93 19.70 17.00 -0.56
C ASP A 93 18.17 17.10 -0.84
N GLY A 94 17.46 18.08 -0.27
CA GLY A 94 16.03 18.30 -0.52
C GLY A 94 15.09 17.40 0.28
N VAL A 95 13.91 17.14 -0.29
CA VAL A 95 12.90 16.20 0.25
C VAL A 95 12.78 15.01 -0.69
N VAL A 96 12.75 13.79 -0.16
CA VAL A 96 12.38 12.59 -0.90
C VAL A 96 11.08 12.04 -0.32
N ARG A 97 10.05 11.94 -1.16
CA ARG A 97 8.72 11.42 -0.82
C ARG A 97 8.62 9.98 -1.28
N LEU A 98 8.57 9.06 -0.32
CA LEU A 98 8.53 7.62 -0.56
C LEU A 98 7.17 7.05 -0.19
N GLY A 99 6.52 6.34 -1.13
CA GLY A 99 5.34 5.52 -0.88
C GLY A 99 5.71 4.05 -0.66
N ILE A 100 5.13 3.41 0.36
CA ILE A 100 5.32 1.97 0.62
C ILE A 100 4.01 1.29 0.97
N PRO A 101 3.79 0.00 0.56
CA PRO A 101 2.62 -0.75 0.98
C PRO A 101 2.65 -1.00 2.50
N GLU A 102 1.48 -1.01 3.14
CA GLU A 102 1.39 -1.18 4.59
C GLU A 102 1.95 -2.50 5.10
N ASP A 103 1.72 -3.57 4.36
CA ASP A 103 2.23 -4.89 4.71
C ASP A 103 3.74 -5.01 4.50
N PHE A 104 4.33 -4.22 3.60
CA PHE A 104 5.78 -4.16 3.40
C PHE A 104 6.49 -3.33 4.48
N ALA A 105 5.83 -2.34 5.05
CA ALA A 105 6.37 -1.52 6.15
C ALA A 105 6.72 -2.36 7.40
N ALA A 106 6.12 -3.54 7.57
CA ALA A 106 6.41 -4.46 8.67
C ALA A 106 7.79 -5.13 8.59
N TYR A 107 8.51 -5.04 7.47
CA TYR A 107 9.79 -5.72 7.24
C TYR A 107 10.98 -4.80 7.49
N ARG A 108 11.36 -4.50 8.73
CA ARG A 108 12.64 -3.83 9.07
C ARG A 108 13.09 -2.68 8.12
N LEU A 109 12.21 -2.24 7.24
CA LEU A 109 12.46 -1.16 6.28
C LEU A 109 12.81 0.15 7.01
N ALA A 110 12.19 0.37 8.16
CA ALA A 110 12.48 1.54 9.01
C ALA A 110 13.95 1.66 9.38
N GLU A 111 14.68 0.55 9.56
CA GLU A 111 16.12 0.57 9.84
C GLU A 111 16.93 1.06 8.62
N VAL A 112 16.55 0.59 7.42
CA VAL A 112 17.19 1.01 6.16
C VAL A 112 16.95 2.50 5.91
N LEU A 113 15.70 2.95 6.05
CA LEU A 113 15.33 4.35 5.87
C LEU A 113 16.01 5.27 6.91
N SER A 114 16.09 4.82 8.17
CA SER A 114 16.80 5.56 9.22
C SER A 114 18.30 5.66 8.95
N GLY A 115 18.92 4.59 8.44
CA GLY A 115 20.31 4.59 8.00
C GLY A 115 20.57 5.60 6.88
N PHE A 116 19.69 5.60 5.87
CA PHE A 116 19.76 6.54 4.76
C PHE A 116 19.60 7.99 5.22
N ALA A 117 18.60 8.29 6.05
CA ALA A 117 18.38 9.64 6.57
C ALA A 117 19.55 10.15 7.42
N ARG A 118 20.16 9.29 8.27
CA ARG A 118 21.36 9.66 9.07
C ARG A 118 22.58 9.93 8.19
N SER A 119 22.74 9.25 7.08
CA SER A 119 23.87 9.48 6.16
C SER A 119 23.75 10.79 5.37
N ARG A 120 22.61 11.49 5.49
CA ARG A 120 22.30 12.72 4.73
C ARG A 120 21.54 13.72 5.60
N PRO A 121 22.23 14.41 6.52
CA PRO A 121 21.58 15.31 7.48
C PRO A 121 20.78 16.46 6.84
N GLY A 122 21.08 16.81 5.58
CA GLY A 122 20.35 17.84 4.82
C GLY A 122 19.10 17.32 4.10
N LEU A 123 18.91 15.99 4.01
CA LEU A 123 17.78 15.37 3.33
C LEU A 123 16.62 15.17 4.30
N ARG A 124 15.44 15.60 3.90
CA ARG A 124 14.18 15.23 4.54
C ARG A 124 13.57 14.04 3.82
N LEU A 125 13.31 12.95 4.54
CA LEU A 125 12.60 11.79 4.04
C LEU A 125 11.15 11.84 4.55
N ASP A 126 10.18 11.89 3.61
CA ASP A 126 8.75 11.80 3.88
C ASP A 126 8.25 10.43 3.42
N VAL A 127 7.81 9.57 4.36
CA VAL A 127 7.39 8.20 4.07
C VAL A 127 5.90 8.06 4.30
N ARG A 128 5.18 7.62 3.27
CA ARG A 128 3.73 7.38 3.32
C ARG A 128 3.44 5.89 3.14
N CYS A 129 2.70 5.32 4.10
CA CYS A 129 2.19 3.96 4.00
C CYS A 129 0.77 3.98 3.44
N GLY A 130 0.43 3.05 2.54
CA GLY A 130 -0.90 3.00 2.00
C GLY A 130 -1.18 1.85 1.04
N LEU A 131 -2.41 1.80 0.52
CA LEU A 131 -2.80 0.82 -0.50
C LEU A 131 -2.07 1.09 -1.82
N SER A 132 -1.64 0.03 -2.50
CA SER A 132 -0.89 0.09 -3.76
C SER A 132 -1.56 0.96 -4.82
N VAL A 133 -2.88 0.89 -4.95
CA VAL A 133 -3.65 1.72 -5.89
C VAL A 133 -3.55 3.23 -5.59
N ARG A 134 -3.42 3.62 -4.32
CA ARG A 134 -3.20 5.03 -3.94
C ARG A 134 -1.76 5.44 -4.21
N LEU A 135 -0.81 4.60 -3.83
CA LEU A 135 0.62 4.88 -4.02
C LEU A 135 0.99 5.04 -5.50
N SER A 136 0.46 4.18 -6.38
CA SER A 136 0.64 4.32 -7.84
C SER A 136 0.08 5.65 -8.34
N ARG A 137 -1.14 5.99 -7.93
CA ARG A 137 -1.79 7.26 -8.31
C ARG A 137 -1.05 8.49 -7.78
N ASP A 138 -0.57 8.45 -6.53
CA ASP A 138 0.19 9.55 -5.93
C ASP A 138 1.53 9.75 -6.63
N LEU A 139 2.18 8.65 -7.07
CA LEU A 139 3.38 8.71 -7.89
C LEU A 139 3.10 9.34 -9.27
N GLU A 140 2.04 8.91 -9.96
CA GLU A 140 1.61 9.48 -11.25
C GLU A 140 1.29 10.99 -11.17
N ARG A 141 0.77 11.42 -10.02
CA ARG A 141 0.44 12.83 -9.74
C ARG A 141 1.65 13.67 -9.30
N GLY A 142 2.82 13.05 -9.13
CA GLY A 142 4.02 13.72 -8.63
C GLY A 142 3.94 14.10 -7.14
N GLU A 143 3.05 13.45 -6.39
CA GLU A 143 2.96 13.58 -4.92
C GLU A 143 3.98 12.70 -4.21
N LEU A 144 4.56 11.71 -4.93
CA LEU A 144 5.65 10.85 -4.51
C LEU A 144 6.79 10.93 -5.54
N ASP A 145 8.02 10.83 -5.06
CA ASP A 145 9.23 10.77 -5.89
C ASP A 145 9.61 9.32 -6.19
N LEU A 146 9.25 8.41 -5.29
CA LEU A 146 9.56 6.98 -5.34
C LEU A 146 8.43 6.20 -4.66
N ALA A 147 8.05 5.07 -5.23
CA ALA A 147 7.06 4.20 -4.61
C ALA A 147 7.39 2.72 -4.81
N LEU A 148 7.16 1.95 -3.73
CA LEU A 148 6.92 0.51 -3.80
C LEU A 148 5.41 0.30 -3.83
N PHE A 149 4.92 -0.53 -4.73
CA PHE A 149 3.51 -0.93 -4.74
C PHE A 149 3.33 -2.27 -5.46
N LYS A 150 2.23 -2.93 -5.15
CA LYS A 150 1.87 -4.22 -5.75
C LYS A 150 1.00 -3.99 -6.96
N ARG A 151 1.26 -4.78 -8.01
CA ARG A 151 0.54 -4.75 -9.27
C ARG A 151 0.39 -6.15 -9.85
N ASP A 152 -0.26 -6.25 -10.99
CA ASP A 152 -0.37 -7.52 -11.71
C ASP A 152 0.99 -7.92 -12.28
N ALA A 153 1.28 -9.23 -12.25
CA ALA A 153 2.55 -9.74 -12.74
C ALA A 153 2.69 -9.49 -14.25
N GLY A 154 3.85 -8.98 -14.67
CA GLY A 154 4.16 -8.69 -16.07
C GLY A 154 3.76 -7.30 -16.55
N GLU A 155 3.27 -6.43 -15.70
CA GLU A 155 3.13 -5.01 -16.03
C GLU A 155 4.49 -4.38 -16.30
N THR A 156 4.54 -3.51 -17.32
CA THR A 156 5.79 -2.86 -17.73
C THR A 156 6.11 -1.62 -16.89
N GLY A 157 7.39 -1.25 -16.87
CA GLY A 157 7.87 -0.04 -16.18
C GLY A 157 8.31 -0.32 -14.75
N GLY A 158 9.14 0.59 -14.23
CA GLY A 158 9.75 0.53 -12.91
C GLY A 158 11.25 0.27 -12.97
N ILE A 159 11.91 0.45 -11.81
CA ILE A 159 13.34 0.23 -11.61
C ILE A 159 13.63 -1.25 -11.40
N ALA A 160 12.79 -1.92 -10.60
CA ALA A 160 12.89 -3.33 -10.26
C ALA A 160 11.54 -3.90 -9.87
N THR A 161 11.39 -5.22 -10.04
CA THR A 161 10.20 -5.97 -9.65
C THR A 161 10.58 -7.26 -8.95
N TRP A 162 9.70 -7.71 -8.04
CA TRP A 162 9.87 -8.95 -7.30
C TRP A 162 8.56 -9.72 -7.32
N PRO A 163 8.55 -10.97 -7.79
CA PRO A 163 7.34 -11.78 -7.80
C PRO A 163 6.88 -12.10 -6.37
N GLU A 164 5.59 -11.99 -6.12
CA GLU A 164 4.97 -12.38 -4.87
C GLU A 164 3.97 -13.50 -5.12
N ARG A 165 4.25 -14.67 -4.55
CA ARG A 165 3.31 -15.78 -4.53
C ARG A 165 2.26 -15.55 -3.46
N LEU A 166 1.00 -15.69 -3.84
CA LEU A 166 -0.15 -15.53 -2.95
C LEU A 166 -0.71 -16.88 -2.51
N ASN A 167 -1.08 -16.97 -1.24
CA ASN A 167 -1.63 -18.18 -0.64
C ASN A 167 -2.96 -17.90 0.04
N TRP A 168 -3.92 -18.79 -0.14
CA TRP A 168 -5.05 -18.88 0.78
C TRP A 168 -4.56 -19.38 2.13
N VAL A 169 -4.99 -18.70 3.20
CA VAL A 169 -4.57 -19.03 4.55
C VAL A 169 -5.76 -19.08 5.51
N THR A 170 -5.70 -20.04 6.44
CA THR A 170 -6.64 -20.18 7.56
C THR A 170 -5.87 -20.47 8.84
N SER A 171 -6.55 -20.48 9.97
CA SER A 171 -5.95 -20.90 11.25
C SER A 171 -5.51 -22.37 11.20
N ALA A 172 -4.30 -22.66 11.64
CA ALA A 172 -3.85 -24.05 11.82
C ALA A 172 -4.53 -24.74 13.02
N ARG A 173 -4.97 -23.95 14.01
CA ARG A 173 -5.61 -24.47 15.24
C ARG A 173 -7.13 -24.57 15.12
N ARG A 174 -7.73 -23.67 14.34
CA ARG A 174 -9.19 -23.54 14.13
C ARG A 174 -9.48 -23.39 12.64
N PRO A 175 -9.16 -24.42 11.83
CA PRO A 175 -9.33 -24.32 10.40
C PRO A 175 -10.82 -24.18 10.07
N ILE A 176 -11.12 -23.28 9.13
CA ILE A 176 -12.46 -23.12 8.61
C ILE A 176 -12.73 -24.25 7.62
N ASP A 177 -13.81 -24.99 7.82
CA ASP A 177 -14.29 -25.92 6.81
C ASP A 177 -14.98 -25.14 5.68
N ALA A 178 -14.20 -24.86 4.67
CA ALA A 178 -14.69 -24.13 3.52
C ALA A 178 -15.33 -25.00 2.44
N ARG A 179 -15.50 -26.30 2.66
CA ARG A 179 -16.16 -27.21 1.69
C ARG A 179 -17.66 -27.07 1.69
N SER A 180 -18.24 -26.72 2.82
CA SER A 180 -19.67 -26.52 2.99
C SER A 180 -19.97 -25.05 3.32
N GLY A 181 -20.89 -24.44 2.57
CA GLY A 181 -21.40 -23.10 2.85
C GLY A 181 -20.58 -21.93 2.29
N SER A 182 -20.86 -20.76 2.83
CA SER A 182 -20.25 -19.50 2.45
C SER A 182 -18.89 -19.34 3.12
N VAL A 183 -17.86 -18.97 2.35
CA VAL A 183 -16.49 -18.76 2.85
C VAL A 183 -16.40 -17.44 3.61
N PRO A 184 -16.12 -17.43 4.91
CA PRO A 184 -15.89 -16.20 5.66
C PRO A 184 -14.51 -15.65 5.31
N LEU A 185 -14.46 -14.39 4.86
CA LEU A 185 -13.22 -13.73 4.46
C LEU A 185 -12.75 -12.73 5.52
N ALA A 186 -11.47 -12.80 5.89
CA ALA A 186 -10.73 -11.76 6.59
C ALA A 186 -9.91 -10.99 5.56
N VAL A 187 -10.26 -9.74 5.29
CA VAL A 187 -9.74 -8.97 4.15
C VAL A 187 -9.31 -7.57 4.53
N TYR A 188 -8.47 -6.99 3.69
CA TYR A 188 -8.16 -5.57 3.76
C TYR A 188 -9.36 -4.72 3.33
N GLU A 189 -9.21 -3.41 3.48
CA GLU A 189 -10.19 -2.43 3.01
C GLU A 189 -10.41 -2.50 1.50
N GLN A 190 -11.49 -1.87 1.05
CA GLN A 190 -11.83 -1.79 -0.37
C GLN A 190 -10.71 -1.09 -1.16
N GLY A 191 -10.37 -1.65 -2.34
CA GLY A 191 -9.26 -1.19 -3.17
C GLY A 191 -7.95 -1.94 -2.95
N CYS A 192 -7.87 -2.85 -1.97
CA CYS A 192 -6.71 -3.72 -1.81
C CYS A 192 -6.70 -4.81 -2.90
N LEU A 193 -5.55 -4.97 -3.56
CA LEU A 193 -5.34 -5.97 -4.60
C LEU A 193 -5.63 -7.40 -4.11
N TYR A 194 -5.19 -7.76 -2.91
CA TYR A 194 -5.42 -9.09 -2.34
C TYR A 194 -6.90 -9.37 -2.06
N ARG A 195 -7.64 -8.35 -1.53
CA ARG A 195 -9.09 -8.48 -1.35
C ARG A 195 -9.79 -8.75 -2.67
N ASN A 196 -9.47 -7.95 -3.70
CA ASN A 196 -10.10 -8.09 -5.02
C ASN A 196 -9.81 -9.46 -5.62
N ARG A 197 -8.57 -9.97 -5.51
CA ARG A 197 -8.19 -11.30 -5.98
C ARG A 197 -8.88 -12.42 -5.24
N ALA A 198 -9.04 -12.30 -3.91
CA ALA A 198 -9.77 -13.27 -3.10
C ALA A 198 -11.22 -13.40 -3.57
N ILE A 199 -11.89 -12.27 -3.70
CA ILE A 199 -13.28 -12.20 -4.13
C ILE A 199 -13.43 -12.75 -5.55
N HIS A 200 -12.63 -12.25 -6.49
CA HIS A 200 -12.68 -12.67 -7.88
C HIS A 200 -12.41 -14.18 -8.06
N ALA A 201 -11.43 -14.73 -7.34
CA ALA A 201 -11.12 -16.15 -7.40
C ALA A 201 -12.28 -17.03 -6.89
N LEU A 202 -12.96 -16.63 -5.82
CA LEU A 202 -14.13 -17.35 -5.31
C LEU A 202 -15.33 -17.24 -6.23
N GLU A 203 -15.58 -16.05 -6.78
CA GLU A 203 -16.66 -15.82 -7.76
C GLU A 203 -16.45 -16.63 -9.03
N ALA A 204 -15.25 -16.64 -9.59
CA ALA A 204 -14.89 -17.46 -10.75
C ALA A 204 -15.03 -18.97 -10.49
N ALA A 205 -14.87 -19.40 -9.22
CA ALA A 205 -15.10 -20.77 -8.80
C ALA A 205 -16.55 -21.06 -8.36
N HIS A 206 -17.46 -20.10 -8.54
CA HIS A 206 -18.87 -20.17 -8.12
C HIS A 206 -19.03 -20.51 -6.63
N ARG A 207 -18.11 -20.00 -5.78
CA ARG A 207 -18.10 -20.20 -4.33
C ARG A 207 -18.74 -19.04 -3.61
N ALA A 208 -19.77 -19.32 -2.82
CA ALA A 208 -20.36 -18.29 -1.95
C ALA A 208 -19.34 -17.80 -0.90
N TRP A 209 -19.32 -16.51 -0.66
CA TRP A 209 -18.43 -15.88 0.31
C TRP A 209 -19.14 -14.75 1.05
N HIS A 210 -18.62 -14.34 2.21
CA HIS A 210 -19.00 -13.12 2.92
C HIS A 210 -17.80 -12.54 3.64
N ILE A 211 -17.83 -11.23 3.91
CA ILE A 211 -16.78 -10.59 4.69
C ILE A 211 -17.10 -10.77 6.16
N ALA A 212 -16.25 -11.53 6.86
CA ALA A 212 -16.33 -11.76 8.29
C ALA A 212 -15.48 -10.74 9.08
N TYR A 213 -14.41 -10.23 8.48
CA TYR A 213 -13.50 -9.29 9.14
C TYR A 213 -12.83 -8.37 8.12
N THR A 214 -12.71 -7.08 8.47
CA THR A 214 -11.97 -6.10 7.67
C THR A 214 -10.93 -5.40 8.54
N SER A 215 -9.71 -5.26 8.02
CA SER A 215 -8.64 -4.52 8.71
C SER A 215 -7.85 -3.67 7.71
N PRO A 216 -7.42 -2.46 8.10
CA PRO A 216 -6.56 -1.63 7.28
C PRO A 216 -5.10 -2.13 7.21
N ASN A 217 -4.69 -3.08 8.08
CA ASN A 217 -3.29 -3.47 8.21
C ASN A 217 -3.09 -4.98 8.32
N LEU A 218 -1.87 -5.43 7.97
CA LEU A 218 -1.47 -6.83 7.99
C LEU A 218 -1.62 -7.50 9.38
N PRO A 219 -1.18 -6.91 10.50
CA PRO A 219 -1.32 -7.56 11.81
C PRO A 219 -2.78 -7.88 12.17
N GLY A 220 -3.72 -7.01 11.82
CA GLY A 220 -5.14 -7.25 12.03
C GLY A 220 -5.68 -8.42 11.22
N ILE A 221 -5.27 -8.54 9.95
CA ILE A 221 -5.62 -9.70 9.09
C ILE A 221 -5.01 -10.98 9.66
N GLN A 222 -3.73 -10.96 10.01
CA GLN A 222 -3.03 -12.13 10.60
C GLN A 222 -3.71 -12.59 11.89
N ALA A 223 -4.06 -11.66 12.78
CA ALA A 223 -4.76 -11.97 14.03
C ALA A 223 -6.15 -12.59 13.78
N ALA A 224 -6.91 -12.05 12.84
CA ALA A 224 -8.23 -12.57 12.47
C ALA A 224 -8.14 -14.00 11.92
N VAL A 225 -7.17 -14.25 11.03
CA VAL A 225 -6.92 -15.59 10.48
C VAL A 225 -6.48 -16.55 11.60
N SER A 226 -5.52 -16.17 12.45
CA SER A 226 -5.04 -17.00 13.57
C SER A 226 -6.16 -17.36 14.56
N ALA A 227 -7.08 -16.42 14.81
CA ALA A 227 -8.26 -16.62 15.65
C ALA A 227 -9.33 -17.53 15.01
N GLY A 228 -9.25 -17.80 13.70
CA GLY A 228 -10.24 -18.57 12.96
C GLY A 228 -11.49 -17.78 12.59
N LEU A 229 -11.42 -16.45 12.49
CA LEU A 229 -12.54 -15.61 12.09
C LEU A 229 -12.80 -15.64 10.58
N GLY A 230 -11.77 -15.94 9.77
CA GLY A 230 -11.91 -15.98 8.32
C GLY A 230 -10.71 -16.57 7.62
N VAL A 231 -10.87 -16.75 6.32
CA VAL A 231 -9.80 -17.10 5.37
C VAL A 231 -9.30 -15.83 4.73
N SER A 232 -8.01 -15.74 4.44
CA SER A 232 -7.42 -14.59 3.76
C SER A 232 -6.48 -15.03 2.64
N ILE A 233 -6.06 -14.07 1.83
CA ILE A 233 -4.93 -14.21 0.89
C ILE A 233 -3.75 -13.43 1.46
N LEU A 234 -2.61 -14.11 1.61
CA LEU A 234 -1.36 -13.51 2.08
C LEU A 234 -0.18 -13.94 1.21
N PRO A 235 0.83 -13.06 1.01
CA PRO A 235 2.08 -13.46 0.38
C PRO A 235 2.88 -14.40 1.29
N ASP A 236 3.77 -15.23 0.71
CA ASP A 236 4.58 -16.22 1.43
C ASP A 236 5.26 -15.66 2.68
N VAL A 237 5.75 -14.43 2.59
CA VAL A 237 6.48 -13.73 3.66
C VAL A 237 5.58 -13.33 4.83
N ALA A 238 4.27 -13.19 4.61
CA ALA A 238 3.29 -12.79 5.62
C ALA A 238 2.57 -13.98 6.28
N VAL A 239 2.82 -15.20 5.82
CA VAL A 239 2.23 -16.42 6.41
C VAL A 239 2.92 -16.74 7.72
N LEU A 240 2.15 -16.74 8.82
CA LEU A 240 2.65 -17.05 10.17
C LEU A 240 2.72 -18.58 10.41
N ALA A 241 3.43 -18.98 11.46
CA ALA A 241 3.59 -20.38 11.83
C ALA A 241 2.29 -21.06 12.29
N ASP A 242 1.32 -20.31 12.79
CA ASP A 242 0.00 -20.76 13.20
C ASP A 242 -1.06 -20.61 12.08
N HIS A 243 -0.62 -20.26 10.86
CA HIS A 243 -1.44 -20.31 9.66
C HIS A 243 -1.24 -21.63 8.92
N ARG A 244 -2.33 -22.14 8.34
CA ARG A 244 -2.34 -23.25 7.40
C ARG A 244 -2.63 -22.73 6.00
N VAL A 245 -1.78 -23.07 5.05
CA VAL A 245 -2.00 -22.79 3.63
C VAL A 245 -3.04 -23.75 3.07
N LEU A 246 -3.99 -23.22 2.33
CA LEU A 246 -5.06 -23.96 1.67
C LEU A 246 -4.81 -24.02 0.15
N GLY A 247 -5.24 -25.11 -0.47
CA GLY A 247 -5.07 -25.33 -1.88
C GLY A 247 -6.28 -26.01 -2.54
N ARG A 248 -6.10 -26.51 -3.75
CA ARG A 248 -7.17 -27.19 -4.52
C ARG A 248 -7.78 -28.37 -3.76
N GLN A 249 -6.98 -29.13 -3.03
CA GLN A 249 -7.44 -30.24 -2.18
C GLN A 249 -8.37 -29.78 -1.04
N ASP A 250 -8.25 -28.53 -0.62
CA ASP A 250 -9.11 -27.92 0.39
C ASP A 250 -10.31 -27.19 -0.26
N GLY A 251 -10.45 -27.26 -1.59
CA GLY A 251 -11.52 -26.64 -2.37
C GLY A 251 -11.29 -25.17 -2.68
N PHE A 252 -10.06 -24.67 -2.58
CA PHE A 252 -9.74 -23.29 -2.92
C PHE A 252 -9.18 -23.15 -4.33
N PRO A 253 -9.67 -22.18 -5.13
CA PRO A 253 -9.17 -21.92 -6.47
C PRO A 253 -7.73 -21.38 -6.43
N PRO A 254 -6.96 -21.54 -7.53
CA PRO A 254 -5.66 -20.91 -7.66
C PRO A 254 -5.81 -19.38 -7.67
N ILE A 255 -4.79 -18.71 -7.16
CA ILE A 255 -4.71 -17.25 -7.16
C ILE A 255 -3.57 -16.86 -8.10
N PRO A 256 -3.77 -15.92 -9.03
CA PRO A 256 -2.68 -15.38 -9.83
C PRO A 256 -1.65 -14.68 -8.92
N ASP A 257 -0.37 -14.85 -9.23
CA ASP A 257 0.69 -14.16 -8.52
C ASP A 257 0.64 -12.64 -8.77
N THR A 258 1.22 -11.89 -7.85
CA THR A 258 1.44 -10.44 -7.99
C THR A 258 2.93 -10.17 -8.11
N GLU A 259 3.28 -8.93 -8.35
CA GLU A 259 4.64 -8.46 -8.17
C GLU A 259 4.68 -7.19 -7.33
N LEU A 260 5.71 -7.07 -6.51
CA LEU A 260 6.09 -5.81 -5.88
C LEU A 260 6.95 -5.05 -6.88
N ALA A 261 6.58 -3.82 -7.21
CA ALA A 261 7.32 -2.97 -8.14
C ALA A 261 7.90 -1.76 -7.40
N LEU A 262 9.14 -1.42 -7.70
CA LEU A 262 9.80 -0.18 -7.30
C LEU A 262 9.80 0.77 -8.49
N VAL A 263 9.13 1.89 -8.36
CA VAL A 263 8.95 2.86 -9.44
C VAL A 263 9.35 4.25 -8.97
N ALA A 264 10.08 4.97 -9.80
CA ALA A 264 10.43 6.37 -9.55
C ALA A 264 9.64 7.30 -10.46
N ALA A 265 9.37 8.50 -9.98
CA ALA A 265 8.87 9.57 -10.83
C ALA A 265 9.87 9.89 -11.96
N PRO A 266 9.43 10.33 -13.13
CA PRO A 266 10.31 10.62 -14.27
C PRO A 266 11.45 11.59 -13.92
N GLU A 267 11.17 12.55 -13.05
CA GLU A 267 12.09 13.60 -12.62
C GLU A 267 12.71 13.33 -11.23
N ALA A 268 12.83 12.06 -10.86
CA ALA A 268 13.39 11.67 -9.56
C ALA A 268 14.80 12.26 -9.35
N THR A 269 14.98 12.89 -8.19
CA THR A 269 16.25 13.52 -7.81
C THR A 269 17.38 12.49 -7.65
N PRO A 270 18.65 12.90 -7.69
CA PRO A 270 19.76 11.98 -7.39
C PRO A 270 19.64 11.31 -6.01
N ALA A 271 19.06 11.99 -5.01
CA ALA A 271 18.81 11.44 -3.69
C ALA A 271 17.73 10.34 -3.73
N ALA A 272 16.64 10.56 -4.48
CA ALA A 272 15.58 9.56 -4.67
C ALA A 272 16.13 8.31 -5.41
N ARG A 273 16.96 8.49 -6.44
CA ARG A 273 17.59 7.38 -7.16
C ARG A 273 18.50 6.53 -6.26
N ARG A 274 19.30 7.16 -5.41
CA ARG A 274 20.13 6.42 -4.43
C ARG A 274 19.29 5.69 -3.37
N LEU A 275 18.16 6.27 -2.97
CA LEU A 275 17.22 5.58 -2.11
C LEU A 275 16.60 4.38 -2.83
N ALA A 276 16.31 4.51 -4.13
CA ALA A 276 15.81 3.41 -4.94
C ALA A 276 16.81 2.23 -5.01
N ASP A 277 18.11 2.50 -5.18
CA ASP A 277 19.15 1.46 -5.17
C ASP A 277 19.16 0.71 -3.83
N LEU A 278 19.11 1.44 -2.70
CA LEU A 278 19.07 0.84 -1.36
C LEU A 278 17.80 0.01 -1.13
N LEU A 279 16.66 0.48 -1.63
CA LEU A 279 15.39 -0.25 -1.54
C LEU A 279 15.42 -1.51 -2.42
N ALA A 280 16.02 -1.44 -3.61
CA ALA A 280 16.20 -2.60 -4.48
C ALA A 280 17.06 -3.67 -3.80
N ASP A 281 18.20 -3.31 -3.21
CA ASP A 281 19.06 -4.23 -2.46
C ASP A 281 18.36 -4.85 -1.26
N PHE A 282 17.58 -4.04 -0.53
CA PHE A 282 16.77 -4.52 0.58
C PHE A 282 15.71 -5.53 0.10
N CYS A 283 14.96 -5.21 -0.94
CA CYS A 283 13.95 -6.11 -1.52
C CYS A 283 14.57 -7.40 -2.04
N ASN A 284 15.71 -7.33 -2.72
CA ASN A 284 16.47 -8.51 -3.15
C ASN A 284 16.79 -9.43 -1.97
N THR A 285 17.23 -8.85 -0.84
CA THR A 285 17.55 -9.61 0.38
C THR A 285 16.30 -10.26 0.99
N VAL A 286 15.18 -9.54 1.04
CA VAL A 286 13.90 -10.05 1.58
C VAL A 286 13.39 -11.21 0.73
N HIS A 287 13.36 -11.04 -0.59
CA HIS A 287 12.84 -12.06 -1.50
C HIS A 287 13.75 -13.28 -1.61
N ALA A 288 15.07 -13.12 -1.56
CA ALA A 288 16.01 -14.23 -1.51
C ALA A 288 15.82 -15.10 -0.24
N ARG A 289 15.53 -14.48 0.90
CA ARG A 289 15.23 -15.19 2.16
C ARG A 289 13.88 -15.93 2.10
N ALA A 290 12.90 -15.35 1.43
CA ALA A 290 11.59 -15.98 1.26
C ALA A 290 11.64 -17.19 0.32
N ALA A 291 12.48 -17.14 -0.72
CA ALA A 291 12.69 -18.23 -1.66
C ALA A 291 13.51 -19.40 -1.07
N ALA A 292 14.25 -19.19 0.03
CA ALA A 292 15.01 -20.25 0.69
C ALA A 292 14.05 -21.29 1.29
N PRO A 293 14.26 -22.62 1.05
CA PRO A 293 13.38 -23.66 1.56
C PRO A 293 13.33 -23.58 3.10
N LYS A 294 12.14 -23.32 3.66
CA LYS A 294 11.93 -23.38 5.11
C LYS A 294 12.32 -24.77 5.58
N LYS A 295 13.41 -24.93 6.36
CA LYS A 295 13.80 -26.18 6.98
C LYS A 295 12.59 -26.73 7.74
N ARG A 296 12.06 -27.87 7.28
CA ARG A 296 11.02 -28.61 7.98
C ARG A 296 11.54 -28.90 9.39
N VAL A 297 10.96 -28.25 10.38
CA VAL A 297 11.17 -28.67 11.78
C VAL A 297 10.56 -30.07 11.91
N THR A 298 11.37 -31.08 11.75
CA THR A 298 10.99 -32.45 12.10
C THR A 298 10.70 -32.46 13.59
N ARG A 299 9.45 -32.69 13.95
CA ARG A 299 9.06 -32.97 15.35
C ARG A 299 9.97 -34.07 15.86
N GLY A 300 10.86 -33.72 16.81
CA GLY A 300 11.66 -34.66 17.53
C GLY A 300 10.75 -35.73 18.11
N SER A 301 11.08 -36.98 17.81
CA SER A 301 10.46 -38.17 18.38
C SER A 301 10.38 -38.05 19.91
N ALA A 302 9.19 -38.20 20.45
CA ALA A 302 8.97 -38.23 21.90
C ALA A 302 9.88 -39.31 22.54
N PRO A 303 10.52 -39.01 23.68
CA PRO A 303 11.33 -40.02 24.36
C PRO A 303 10.48 -41.19 24.81
N PRO A 304 11.02 -42.41 24.77
CA PRO A 304 10.26 -43.61 25.13
C PRO A 304 9.83 -43.54 26.60
N ARG A 305 8.55 -43.77 26.86
CA ARG A 305 7.98 -43.92 28.20
C ARG A 305 8.71 -45.06 28.95
N LYS A 306 9.45 -44.71 30.00
CA LYS A 306 9.98 -45.69 30.95
C LYS A 306 8.82 -46.50 31.57
N ARG A 307 8.78 -47.80 31.30
CA ARG A 307 7.92 -48.74 32.00
C ARG A 307 8.27 -48.74 33.48
N ARG A 308 7.33 -48.38 34.37
CA ARG A 308 7.44 -48.61 35.80
C ARG A 308 7.39 -50.11 36.05
N ALA A 309 8.49 -50.68 36.58
CA ALA A 309 8.53 -52.03 37.09
C ALA A 309 7.61 -52.12 38.32
N GLY A 310 6.70 -53.06 38.28
CA GLY A 310 5.79 -53.33 39.38
C GLY A 310 6.52 -53.84 40.61
N ALA A 311 6.31 -53.16 41.73
CA ALA A 311 6.72 -53.70 43.08
C ALA A 311 5.79 -54.79 43.47
N ARG A 312 6.32 -56.00 43.54
CA ARG A 312 5.65 -57.19 44.24
C ARG A 312 5.58 -56.86 45.70
N ARG A 313 4.36 -56.92 46.26
CA ARG A 313 4.12 -57.07 47.70
C ARG A 313 4.40 -58.48 48.03
N GLY A 314 5.31 -58.78 48.99
CA GLY A 314 5.46 -60.02 49.66
C GLY A 314 4.64 -60.02 50.94
N ASP A 315 3.86 -61.07 51.13
CA ASP A 315 3.10 -61.39 52.34
C ASP A 315 4.00 -61.89 53.46
N ALA A 316 3.67 -61.42 54.58
CA ALA A 316 3.48 -62.03 55.91
C ALA A 316 4.52 -63.01 56.48
N PRO A 317 4.56 -63.34 57.75
CA PRO A 317 3.39 -63.62 58.60
C PRO A 317 3.08 -62.61 59.67
#